data_e33441fca53f1620e5eab134e396d147
#
_entry.id   e33441fca53f1620e5eab134e396d147
#
_cell.length_a   1.000
_cell.length_b   1.000
_cell.length_c   1.000
_cell.angle_alpha   90.00
_cell.angle_beta   90.00
_cell.angle_gamma   90.00
#
_symmetry.space_group_name_H-M   'P 1'
#
loop_
_entity.id
_entity.type
_entity.pdbx_description
1 polymer ?
#
loop_
_entity_poly.entity_id
_entity_poly.type
_entity_poly.pdbx_seq_one_letter_code
_entity_poly.pdbx_strand_id
1 'polypeptide(L)'
;MKRLLVATALAIWLTGGMATYTVAAPQPSIKQKHTDFYDAFLMLLNPYAEKAIRMEYPNRSYSLWNAEILSVKRISGGFSNYNFVVKVKYDTFTGPHNPPEGPVVITFSVTNNVKVLNLEG
;
A
#
# COMPACT_ATOMS: atom_id res chain seq x y z
N MET A 1 -16.22 12.24 -66.73
CA MET A 1 -15.99 12.14 -66.17
C MET A 1 -15.76 11.77 -65.15
N LYS A 2 -15.74 11.57 -64.63
CA LYS A 2 -15.46 11.33 -63.80
C LYS A 2 -15.19 10.95 -62.80
N ARG A 3 -15.18 10.89 -62.40
CA ARG A 3 -14.82 10.66 -61.55
C ARG A 3 -14.56 10.35 -60.52
N LEU A 4 -14.48 10.14 -59.96
CA LEU A 4 -14.21 9.92 -59.03
C LEU A 4 -13.95 9.67 -58.04
N LEU A 5 -13.93 9.62 -57.63
CA LEU A 5 -13.64 9.48 -56.77
C LEU A 5 -13.44 8.99 -55.81
N VAL A 6 -13.34 8.91 -55.45
CA VAL A 6 -13.10 8.55 -54.63
C VAL A 6 -12.72 8.25 -53.63
N ALA A 7 -12.49 8.20 -53.31
CA ALA A 7 -12.03 7.98 -52.43
C ALA A 7 -11.95 7.80 -51.41
N THR A 8 -12.01 7.87 -51.03
CA THR A 8 -11.86 7.85 -50.18
C THR A 8 -11.73 7.42 -49.19
N ALA A 9 -11.65 7.24 -48.91
CA ALA A 9 -11.51 6.98 -48.00
C ALA A 9 -11.14 6.50 -47.09
N LEU A 10 -11.03 6.32 -46.91
CA LEU A 10 -10.63 5.96 -46.07
C LEU A 10 -10.21 5.92 -45.03
N ALA A 11 -10.12 6.08 -44.77
CA ALA A 11 -9.64 6.13 -43.89
C ALA A 11 -9.71 5.91 -42.85
N ILE A 12 -9.76 5.83 -42.50
CA ILE A 12 -9.81 5.74 -41.56
C ILE A 12 -9.69 5.22 -40.61
N TRP A 13 -9.85 4.93 -40.59
CA TRP A 13 -9.75 4.53 -39.63
C TRP A 13 -9.09 4.31 -38.71
N LEU A 14 -8.88 4.29 -38.72
CA LEU A 14 -8.26 4.10 -37.97
C LEU A 14 -8.07 4.20 -36.98
N THR A 15 -8.11 4.37 -36.76
CA THR A 15 -7.87 4.67 -35.98
C THR A 15 -7.98 4.32 -35.02
N GLY A 16 -8.02 4.14 -34.78
CA GLY A 16 -8.06 3.90 -33.92
C GLY A 16 -7.74 3.47 -33.02
N GLY A 17 -7.50 3.41 -32.81
CA GLY A 17 -7.16 3.09 -31.97
C GLY A 17 -6.84 2.87 -31.09
N MET A 18 -6.80 2.92 -30.90
CA MET A 18 -6.36 2.76 -30.10
C MET A 18 -6.30 2.81 -29.08
N ALA A 19 -6.30 2.82 -28.74
CA ALA A 19 -6.30 2.90 -27.82
C ALA A 19 -5.94 2.61 -26.93
N THR A 20 -5.66 2.63 -26.31
CA THR A 20 -5.31 2.61 -25.59
C THR A 20 -5.31 2.40 -24.59
N TYR A 21 -5.23 2.02 -23.98
CA TYR A 21 -5.24 1.75 -22.96
C TYR A 21 -4.58 1.62 -22.24
N THR A 22 -4.39 1.94 -21.91
CA THR A 22 -3.69 1.94 -21.02
C THR A 22 -4.16 1.56 -19.89
N VAL A 23 -4.17 0.66 -19.62
CA VAL A 23 -4.50 0.13 -18.46
C VAL A 23 -3.46 0.33 -17.49
N ALA A 24 -3.75 0.91 -16.45
CA ALA A 24 -2.86 0.98 -15.34
C ALA A 24 -2.40 -0.41 -15.05
N ALA A 25 -1.13 -0.58 -14.96
CA ALA A 25 -0.59 -1.80 -14.46
C ALA A 25 -1.23 -2.07 -13.10
N PRO A 26 -1.68 -3.28 -12.87
CA PRO A 26 -2.20 -3.59 -11.57
C PRO A 26 -1.12 -3.32 -10.57
N GLN A 27 -1.42 -2.51 -9.60
CA GLN A 27 -0.52 -2.35 -8.49
C GLN A 27 -0.29 -3.72 -7.90
N PRO A 28 0.94 -4.05 -7.60
CA PRO A 28 1.20 -5.27 -6.88
C PRO A 28 0.35 -5.21 -5.63
N SER A 29 -0.61 -6.04 -5.60
CA SER A 29 -1.45 -6.05 -4.45
C SER A 29 -0.63 -6.53 -3.28
N ILE A 30 -0.52 -5.69 -2.31
CA ILE A 30 0.05 -6.05 -1.04
C ILE A 30 -0.87 -7.05 -0.35
N LYS A 31 -1.74 -7.67 -1.11
CA LYS A 31 -2.78 -8.53 -0.55
C LYS A 31 -2.34 -9.95 -0.34
N GLN A 32 -1.07 -10.23 -0.47
CA GLN A 32 -0.58 -11.54 -0.10
C GLN A 32 -0.30 -11.59 1.39
N LYS A 33 -1.37 -11.41 2.17
CA LYS A 33 -1.29 -11.60 3.61
C LYS A 33 -0.77 -13.00 3.91
N HIS A 34 0.01 -13.09 4.96
CA HIS A 34 0.53 -14.35 5.49
C HIS A 34 1.50 -15.09 4.57
N THR A 35 2.13 -14.38 3.64
CA THR A 35 3.35 -14.91 3.06
C THR A 35 4.48 -14.69 4.06
N ASP A 36 5.49 -15.54 4.00
CA ASP A 36 6.64 -15.41 4.90
C ASP A 36 7.27 -14.02 4.81
N PHE A 37 7.34 -13.48 3.59
CA PHE A 37 7.88 -12.15 3.36
C PHE A 37 7.05 -11.06 4.04
N TYR A 38 5.74 -11.13 3.90
CA TYR A 38 4.82 -10.19 4.49
C TYR A 38 4.89 -10.21 6.02
N ASP A 39 4.87 -11.42 6.58
CA ASP A 39 4.92 -11.59 8.01
C ASP A 39 6.27 -11.18 8.60
N ALA A 40 7.36 -11.50 7.90
CA ALA A 40 8.69 -11.06 8.32
C ALA A 40 8.80 -9.54 8.32
N PHE A 41 8.21 -8.88 7.33
CA PHE A 41 8.22 -7.42 7.26
C PHE A 41 7.44 -6.81 8.43
N LEU A 42 6.27 -7.35 8.74
CA LEU A 42 5.52 -6.92 9.92
C LEU A 42 6.32 -7.14 11.20
N MET A 43 7.02 -8.24 11.28
CA MET A 43 7.85 -8.55 12.46
C MET A 43 9.00 -7.56 12.61
N LEU A 44 9.60 -7.11 11.50
CA LEU A 44 10.66 -6.10 11.55
C LEU A 44 10.15 -4.75 12.04
N LEU A 45 8.91 -4.40 11.72
CA LEU A 45 8.30 -3.16 12.16
C LEU A 45 7.75 -3.24 13.59
N ASN A 46 7.58 -4.45 14.10
CA ASN A 46 6.87 -4.67 15.36
C ASN A 46 7.45 -3.92 16.58
N PRO A 47 8.75 -3.86 16.79
CA PRO A 47 9.27 -3.14 17.97
C PRO A 47 8.86 -1.67 17.99
N TYR A 48 8.76 -1.05 16.82
CA TYR A 48 8.37 0.36 16.70
C TYR A 48 6.86 0.53 16.86
N ALA A 49 6.10 -0.40 16.30
CA ALA A 49 4.65 -0.40 16.46
C ALA A 49 4.26 -0.61 17.92
N GLU A 50 4.88 -1.58 18.57
CA GLU A 50 4.60 -1.88 19.97
C GLU A 50 4.85 -0.68 20.85
N LYS A 51 5.99 -0.03 20.67
CA LYS A 51 6.33 1.15 21.45
C LYS A 51 5.32 2.26 21.23
N ALA A 52 4.96 2.53 19.97
CA ALA A 52 4.02 3.61 19.64
C ALA A 52 2.64 3.35 20.20
N ILE A 53 2.12 2.14 20.04
CA ILE A 53 0.79 1.79 20.53
C ILE A 53 0.76 1.80 22.05
N ARG A 54 1.80 1.29 22.68
CA ARG A 54 1.87 1.24 24.13
C ARG A 54 1.94 2.63 24.76
N MET A 55 2.61 3.56 24.10
CA MET A 55 2.70 4.94 24.57
C MET A 55 1.37 5.68 24.44
N GLU A 56 0.66 5.48 23.34
CA GLU A 56 -0.59 6.18 23.10
C GLU A 56 -1.78 5.48 23.76
N TYR A 57 -1.78 4.16 23.78
CA TYR A 57 -2.86 3.33 24.31
C TYR A 57 -2.31 2.27 25.24
N PRO A 58 -1.92 2.65 26.47
CA PRO A 58 -1.21 1.71 27.37
C PRO A 58 -1.96 0.42 27.67
N ASN A 59 -3.28 0.45 27.58
CA ASN A 59 -4.10 -0.72 27.93
C ASN A 59 -4.54 -1.55 26.74
N ARG A 60 -4.04 -1.21 25.53
CA ARG A 60 -4.41 -1.94 24.32
C ARG A 60 -3.32 -2.90 23.91
N SER A 61 -3.74 -4.04 23.41
CA SER A 61 -2.91 -5.04 22.77
C SER A 61 -3.30 -5.18 21.32
N TYR A 62 -2.48 -5.84 20.55
CA TYR A 62 -2.74 -6.12 19.14
C TYR A 62 -2.06 -7.42 18.75
N SER A 63 -2.44 -7.95 17.59
CA SER A 63 -1.86 -9.17 17.04
C SER A 63 -1.30 -8.88 15.65
N LEU A 64 -0.15 -9.45 15.35
CA LEU A 64 0.41 -9.35 14.00
C LEU A 64 -0.40 -10.13 12.97
N TRP A 65 -1.14 -11.13 13.42
CA TRP A 65 -2.00 -11.90 12.53
C TRP A 65 -3.04 -11.03 11.82
N ASN A 66 -3.58 -10.05 12.52
CA ASN A 66 -4.58 -9.14 11.97
C ASN A 66 -3.97 -7.84 11.42
N ALA A 67 -2.67 -7.69 11.50
CA ALA A 67 -2.04 -6.49 10.97
C ALA A 67 -2.08 -6.50 9.45
N GLU A 68 -2.22 -5.32 8.88
CA GLU A 68 -2.36 -5.18 7.44
C GLU A 68 -1.49 -4.04 6.93
N ILE A 69 -0.60 -4.36 6.00
CA ILE A 69 0.21 -3.35 5.33
C ILE A 69 -0.68 -2.66 4.30
N LEU A 70 -1.00 -1.40 4.56
CA LEU A 70 -1.89 -0.63 3.68
C LEU A 70 -1.15 -0.08 2.47
N SER A 71 0.07 0.37 2.64
CA SER A 71 0.85 0.91 1.54
C SER A 71 2.34 0.88 1.85
N VAL A 72 3.13 0.76 0.81
CA VAL A 72 4.58 0.92 0.84
C VAL A 72 4.94 1.80 -0.33
N LYS A 73 5.50 2.97 -0.06
CA LYS A 73 5.85 3.93 -1.11
C LYS A 73 7.31 4.33 -0.99
N ARG A 74 8.01 4.25 -2.09
CA ARG A 74 9.32 4.86 -2.21
C ARG A 74 9.13 6.36 -2.36
N ILE A 75 9.79 7.15 -1.52
CA ILE A 75 9.48 8.58 -1.43
C ILE A 75 10.31 9.47 -2.33
N SER A 76 11.34 8.96 -2.96
CA SER A 76 12.09 9.79 -3.89
C SER A 76 13.00 8.95 -4.75
N GLY A 77 13.35 9.50 -5.87
CA GLY A 77 14.59 9.26 -6.56
C GLY A 77 14.85 7.93 -7.22
N GLY A 78 13.94 7.15 -7.63
CA GLY A 78 14.21 5.97 -8.43
C GLY A 78 14.82 4.79 -7.68
N PHE A 79 15.37 3.85 -8.43
CA PHE A 79 15.72 2.53 -7.92
C PHE A 79 16.85 2.51 -6.90
N SER A 80 17.72 3.50 -6.92
CA SER A 80 18.84 3.55 -5.99
C SER A 80 18.49 4.15 -4.64
N ASN A 81 17.25 4.57 -4.48
CA ASN A 81 16.82 5.21 -3.26
C ASN A 81 15.98 4.25 -2.42
N TYR A 82 16.45 3.96 -1.22
CA TYR A 82 15.83 3.01 -0.31
C TYR A 82 15.18 3.71 0.88
N ASN A 83 14.41 4.75 0.56
CA ASN A 83 13.62 5.49 1.54
C ASN A 83 12.15 5.26 1.27
N PHE A 84 11.45 4.73 2.26
CA PHE A 84 10.06 4.32 2.08
C PHE A 84 9.20 4.93 3.17
N VAL A 85 7.93 5.15 2.83
CA VAL A 85 6.88 5.42 3.80
C VAL A 85 5.93 4.23 3.76
N VAL A 86 5.69 3.66 4.92
CA VAL A 86 4.90 2.45 5.08
C VAL A 86 3.75 2.75 6.01
N LYS A 87 2.54 2.35 5.62
CA LYS A 87 1.37 2.44 6.49
C LYS A 87 0.91 1.04 6.84
N VAL A 88 0.70 0.81 8.12
CA VAL A 88 0.22 -0.48 8.63
C VAL A 88 -0.96 -0.23 9.55
N LYS A 89 -1.99 -1.04 9.38
CA LYS A 89 -3.16 -1.04 10.25
C LYS A 89 -3.03 -2.18 11.25
N TYR A 90 -3.23 -1.87 12.49
CA TYR A 90 -3.23 -2.85 13.58
C TYR A 90 -4.60 -2.84 14.25
N ASP A 91 -5.24 -3.98 14.34
CA ASP A 91 -6.48 -4.09 15.10
C ASP A 91 -6.14 -4.25 16.57
N THR A 92 -6.74 -3.42 17.42
CA THR A 92 -6.42 -3.39 18.84
C THR A 92 -7.57 -3.89 19.68
N PHE A 93 -7.25 -4.36 20.88
CA PHE A 93 -8.21 -4.88 21.84
C PHE A 93 -7.66 -4.69 23.25
N THR A 94 -8.55 -4.73 24.25
CA THR A 94 -8.16 -4.56 25.65
C THR A 94 -8.04 -5.86 26.41
N GLY A 95 -8.50 -6.96 25.82
CA GLY A 95 -8.37 -8.29 26.42
C GLY A 95 -8.84 -9.35 25.44
N PRO A 96 -8.44 -10.60 25.65
CA PRO A 96 -8.61 -11.65 24.64
C PRO A 96 -10.05 -11.95 24.26
N HIS A 97 -11.01 -11.65 25.11
CA HIS A 97 -12.43 -11.87 24.83
C HIS A 97 -13.24 -10.59 24.79
N ASN A 98 -12.58 -9.45 24.82
CA ASN A 98 -13.25 -8.17 24.75
C ASN A 98 -13.49 -7.77 23.29
N PRO A 99 -14.50 -6.93 23.05
CA PRO A 99 -14.71 -6.39 21.70
C PRO A 99 -13.47 -5.62 21.23
N PRO A 100 -13.27 -5.54 19.91
CA PRO A 100 -12.19 -4.71 19.38
C PRO A 100 -12.34 -3.25 19.79
N GLU A 101 -11.22 -2.61 20.07
CA GLU A 101 -11.20 -1.18 20.39
C GLU A 101 -11.10 -0.31 19.15
N GLY A 102 -10.90 -0.91 18.01
CA GLY A 102 -10.75 -0.22 16.74
C GLY A 102 -9.33 -0.30 16.22
N PRO A 103 -9.17 -0.01 14.94
CA PRO A 103 -7.85 -0.08 14.33
C PRO A 103 -7.02 1.14 14.65
N VAL A 104 -5.72 0.93 14.69
CA VAL A 104 -4.71 1.97 14.76
C VAL A 104 -3.90 1.89 13.48
N VAL A 105 -3.70 3.02 12.82
CA VAL A 105 -2.87 3.08 11.62
C VAL A 105 -1.59 3.82 11.96
N ILE A 106 -0.47 3.15 11.75
CA ILE A 106 0.84 3.74 11.98
C ILE A 106 1.51 4.00 10.64
N THR A 107 2.05 5.19 10.48
CA THR A 107 2.88 5.56 9.34
C THR A 107 4.33 5.53 9.78
N PHE A 108 5.12 4.70 9.11
CA PHE A 108 6.54 4.55 9.39
C PHE A 108 7.37 5.19 8.28
N SER A 109 8.48 5.77 8.65
CA SER A 109 9.58 6.04 7.74
C SER A 109 10.57 4.87 7.84
N VAL A 110 10.85 4.25 6.71
CA VAL A 110 11.80 3.13 6.65
C VAL A 110 12.96 3.54 5.76
N THR A 111 14.10 3.74 6.40
CA THR A 111 15.37 4.05 5.75
C THR A 111 16.41 3.12 6.36
N ASN A 112 17.60 3.60 6.64
CA ASN A 112 18.54 2.86 7.47
C ASN A 112 18.02 2.67 8.89
N ASN A 113 17.09 3.53 9.28
CA ASN A 113 16.38 3.46 10.55
C ASN A 113 14.89 3.42 10.30
N VAL A 114 14.17 2.90 11.27
CA VAL A 114 12.70 2.96 11.25
C VAL A 114 12.25 4.00 12.27
N LYS A 115 11.36 4.87 11.83
CA LYS A 115 10.75 5.88 12.71
C LYS A 115 9.26 5.88 12.51
N VAL A 116 8.53 6.08 13.61
CA VAL A 116 7.09 6.30 13.53
C VAL A 116 6.87 7.78 13.24
N LEU A 117 6.21 8.06 12.13
CA LEU A 117 5.89 9.42 11.72
C LEU A 117 4.54 9.87 12.25
N ASN A 118 3.58 8.96 12.32
CA ASN A 118 2.23 9.27 12.72
C ASN A 118 1.51 8.04 13.22
N LEU A 119 0.55 8.24 14.12
CA LEU A 119 -0.31 7.20 14.64
C LEU A 119 -1.71 7.76 14.70
N GLU A 120 -2.64 7.10 14.04
CA GLU A 120 -4.05 7.47 13.99
C GLU A 120 -4.87 6.33 14.55
N GLY A 121 -5.77 6.65 15.44
CA GLY A 121 -6.59 5.60 16.01
C GLY A 121 -7.97 6.03 16.44
#